data_cbf7d3a85f6946c4e2b9e84606978bde
#
_entry.id   cbf7d3a85f6946c4e2b9e84606978bde
#
_cell.length_a   1.000
_cell.length_b   1.000
_cell.length_c   1.000
_cell.angle_alpha   90.00
_cell.angle_beta   90.00
_cell.angle_gamma   90.00
#
_symmetry.space_group_name_H-M   'P 1'
#
loop_
_entity.id
_entity.type
_entity.pdbx_description
1 polymer ?
#
loop_
_entity_poly.entity_id
_entity_poly.type
_entity_poly.pdbx_seq_one_letter_code
_entity_poly.pdbx_strand_id
1 'polypeptide(L)'
;FKSIVNKNHLNAAGITHGGYLSALVDAGAGTAAHRAAENAPCVTISLDLKFIESTKVGDEIIGFAKIQKKTNTLIFLICHLQCKNKIIATASGVWKILKIKLSNLGPGG
;
A
#
# COMPACT_ATOMS: atom_id res chain seq x y z
N PHE A 1 -0.14 -9.37 1.91
CA PHE A 1 1.04 -9.31 1.02
C PHE A 1 2.33 -9.52 1.81
N LYS A 2 3.39 -9.89 1.12
CA LYS A 2 4.61 -10.37 1.75
C LYS A 2 5.84 -9.88 1.00
N SER A 3 6.90 -9.57 1.73
CA SER A 3 8.17 -9.18 1.16
C SER A 3 9.32 -9.61 2.06
N ILE A 4 10.50 -9.82 1.47
CA ILE A 4 11.72 -10.14 2.21
C ILE A 4 12.73 -9.02 1.99
N VAL A 5 13.29 -8.51 3.08
CA VAL A 5 14.27 -7.44 3.03
C VAL A 5 15.58 -7.95 2.44
N ASN A 6 16.12 -7.27 1.44
CA ASN A 6 17.42 -7.57 0.87
C ASN A 6 18.35 -6.35 0.98
N LYS A 7 19.60 -6.49 0.52
CA LYS A 7 20.60 -5.45 0.64
C LYS A 7 20.20 -4.11 -0.01
N ASN A 8 19.42 -4.16 -1.09
CA ASN A 8 19.00 -2.96 -1.81
C ASN A 8 17.94 -2.16 -1.06
N HIS A 9 17.35 -2.74 -0.03
CA HIS A 9 16.31 -2.11 0.79
C HIS A 9 16.87 -1.41 2.02
N LEU A 10 18.17 -1.42 2.22
CA LEU A 10 18.81 -0.90 3.43
C LEU A 10 19.43 0.47 3.21
N ASN A 11 19.49 1.27 4.28
CA ASN A 11 20.30 2.47 4.31
C ASN A 11 21.76 2.11 4.72
N ALA A 12 22.64 3.12 4.85
CA ALA A 12 24.04 2.92 5.19
C ALA A 12 24.27 2.26 6.55
N ALA A 13 23.30 2.32 7.45
CA ALA A 13 23.37 1.68 8.78
C ALA A 13 22.87 0.23 8.79
N GLY A 14 22.46 -0.31 7.64
CA GLY A 14 21.91 -1.67 7.54
C GLY A 14 20.47 -1.79 8.01
N ILE A 15 19.73 -0.68 8.11
CA ILE A 15 18.34 -0.62 8.54
C ILE A 15 17.46 -0.42 7.31
N THR A 16 16.31 -1.11 7.28
CA THR A 16 15.38 -1.01 6.16
C THR A 16 15.00 0.43 5.89
N HIS A 17 15.15 0.85 4.64
CA HIS A 17 14.88 2.21 4.23
C HIS A 17 13.38 2.52 4.27
N GLY A 18 13.01 3.68 4.85
CA GLY A 18 11.62 4.10 4.94
C GLY A 18 10.91 4.19 3.60
N GLY A 19 11.63 4.59 2.54
CA GLY A 19 11.09 4.62 1.18
C GLY A 19 10.66 3.26 0.67
N TYR A 20 11.39 2.21 1.02
CA TYR A 20 11.00 0.84 0.68
C TYR A 20 9.70 0.45 1.39
N LEU A 21 9.58 0.72 2.69
CA LEU A 21 8.37 0.41 3.44
C LEU A 21 7.17 1.20 2.91
N SER A 22 7.37 2.46 2.55
CA SER A 22 6.33 3.29 1.94
C SER A 22 5.85 2.72 0.61
N ALA A 23 6.78 2.29 -0.25
CA ALA A 23 6.45 1.69 -1.53
C ALA A 23 5.70 0.36 -1.35
N LEU A 24 6.12 -0.44 -0.36
CA LEU A 24 5.47 -1.71 -0.05
C LEU A 24 4.03 -1.51 0.43
N VAL A 25 3.80 -0.54 1.31
CA VAL A 25 2.45 -0.19 1.76
C VAL A 25 1.60 0.32 0.61
N ASP A 26 2.13 1.23 -0.20
CA ASP A 26 1.39 1.80 -1.32
C ASP A 26 1.00 0.71 -2.33
N ALA A 27 1.90 -0.19 -2.67
CA ALA A 27 1.63 -1.29 -3.59
C ALA A 27 0.57 -2.25 -3.02
N GLY A 28 0.71 -2.68 -1.77
CA GLY A 28 -0.22 -3.60 -1.14
C GLY A 28 -1.60 -2.99 -0.90
N ALA A 29 -1.65 -1.78 -0.39
CA ALA A 29 -2.89 -1.06 -0.14
C ALA A 29 -3.58 -0.68 -1.45
N GLY A 30 -2.82 -0.25 -2.46
CA GLY A 30 -3.34 0.05 -3.79
C GLY A 30 -3.97 -1.17 -4.45
N THR A 31 -3.34 -2.34 -4.31
CA THR A 31 -3.90 -3.60 -4.80
C THR A 31 -5.22 -3.93 -4.11
N ALA A 32 -5.29 -3.76 -2.78
CA ALA A 32 -6.51 -4.00 -2.02
C ALA A 32 -7.63 -3.04 -2.43
N ALA A 33 -7.30 -1.76 -2.64
CA ALA A 33 -8.25 -0.76 -3.11
C ALA A 33 -8.78 -1.10 -4.51
N HIS A 34 -7.90 -1.52 -5.42
CA HIS A 34 -8.27 -1.92 -6.77
C HIS A 34 -9.25 -3.10 -6.76
N ARG A 35 -8.98 -4.11 -5.93
CA ARG A 35 -9.87 -5.26 -5.76
C ARG A 35 -11.21 -4.85 -5.18
N ALA A 36 -11.22 -3.99 -4.17
CA ALA A 36 -12.46 -3.49 -3.56
C ALA A 36 -13.29 -2.67 -4.55
N ALA A 37 -12.65 -2.03 -5.53
CA ALA A 37 -13.31 -1.28 -6.59
C ALA A 37 -13.73 -2.16 -7.77
N GLU A 38 -13.76 -3.48 -7.59
CA GLU A 38 -14.10 -4.43 -8.64
C GLU A 38 -13.20 -4.29 -9.88
N ASN A 39 -11.91 -4.10 -9.62
CA ASN A 39 -10.86 -3.92 -10.62
C ASN A 39 -10.96 -2.60 -11.42
N ALA A 40 -11.73 -1.63 -10.94
CA ALA A 40 -11.70 -0.30 -11.52
C ALA A 40 -10.38 0.41 -11.17
N PRO A 41 -9.86 1.28 -12.04
CA PRO A 41 -8.68 2.05 -11.72
C PRO A 41 -8.90 2.93 -10.50
N CYS A 42 -7.89 3.00 -9.63
CA CYS A 42 -7.92 3.84 -8.43
C CYS A 42 -6.66 4.70 -8.37
N VAL A 43 -6.81 5.91 -7.82
CA VAL A 43 -5.68 6.78 -7.53
C VAL A 43 -5.63 7.08 -6.05
N THR A 44 -4.42 7.15 -5.50
CA THR A 44 -4.21 7.51 -4.10
C THR A 44 -4.48 8.98 -3.90
N ILE A 45 -5.40 9.32 -3.01
CA ILE A 45 -5.69 10.70 -2.63
C ILE A 45 -4.82 11.10 -1.45
N SER A 46 -4.77 10.24 -0.45
CA SER A 46 -3.94 10.48 0.73
C SER A 46 -3.42 9.15 1.28
N LEU A 47 -2.26 9.21 1.87
CA LEU A 47 -1.65 8.06 2.55
C LEU A 47 -0.89 8.60 3.76
N ASP A 48 -1.36 8.24 4.95
CA ASP A 48 -0.69 8.55 6.20
C ASP A 48 0.04 7.31 6.69
N LEU A 49 1.34 7.42 6.85
CA LEU A 49 2.22 6.31 7.16
C LEU A 49 3.04 6.59 8.41
N LYS A 50 3.04 5.65 9.33
CA LYS A 50 3.81 5.75 10.57
C LYS A 50 4.77 4.58 10.67
N PHE A 51 6.06 4.88 10.82
CA PHE A 51 7.10 3.89 11.03
C PHE A 51 7.31 3.69 12.53
N ILE A 52 7.31 2.43 12.99
CA ILE A 52 7.41 2.10 14.40
C ILE A 52 8.75 1.47 14.72
N GLU A 53 9.18 0.50 13.91
CA GLU A 53 10.44 -0.22 14.10
C GLU A 53 11.13 -0.45 12.77
N SER A 54 12.44 -0.63 12.81
CA SER A 54 13.25 -0.97 11.65
C SER A 54 13.35 -2.48 11.47
N THR A 55 13.75 -2.90 10.29
CA THR A 55 13.98 -4.30 9.93
C THR A 55 15.39 -4.46 9.35
N LYS A 56 15.83 -5.70 9.21
CA LYS A 56 17.16 -6.06 8.73
C LYS A 56 17.08 -6.97 7.52
N VAL A 57 18.21 -7.15 6.84
CA VAL A 57 18.33 -8.12 5.73
C VAL A 57 17.84 -9.50 6.19
N GLY A 58 17.04 -10.13 5.37
CA GLY A 58 16.48 -11.45 5.64
C GLY A 58 15.17 -11.43 6.42
N ASP A 59 14.79 -10.29 6.99
CA ASP A 59 13.51 -10.18 7.68
C ASP A 59 12.35 -10.32 6.68
N GLU A 60 11.37 -11.11 7.06
CA GLU A 60 10.14 -11.26 6.29
C GLU A 60 9.10 -10.27 6.78
N ILE A 61 8.59 -9.47 5.88
CA ILE A 61 7.57 -8.48 6.17
C ILE A 61 6.24 -8.97 5.62
N ILE A 62 5.23 -9.02 6.47
CA ILE A 62 3.88 -9.39 6.08
C ILE A 62 2.99 -8.16 6.20
N GLY A 63 2.29 -7.83 5.13
CA GLY A 63 1.37 -6.71 5.10
C GLY A 63 -0.07 -7.17 5.16
N PHE A 64 -0.88 -6.42 5.91
CA PHE A 64 -2.31 -6.65 6.05
C PHE A 64 -3.04 -5.37 5.67
N ALA A 65 -4.04 -5.50 4.82
CA ALA A 65 -4.86 -4.37 4.39
C ALA A 65 -6.32 -4.69 4.65
N LYS A 66 -7.05 -3.71 5.17
CA LYS A 66 -8.48 -3.84 5.48
C LYS A 66 -9.23 -2.63 4.98
N ILE A 67 -10.31 -2.88 4.25
CA ILE A 67 -11.21 -1.82 3.81
C ILE A 67 -12.06 -1.39 5.00
N GLN A 68 -11.97 -0.11 5.37
CA GLN A 68 -12.81 0.46 6.42
C GLN A 68 -14.17 0.87 5.89
N LYS A 69 -14.19 1.49 4.72
CA LYS A 69 -15.41 1.97 4.10
C LYS A 69 -15.20 2.12 2.60
N LYS A 70 -16.21 1.77 1.84
CA LYS A 70 -16.28 2.01 0.40
C LYS A 70 -17.51 2.83 0.09
N THR A 71 -17.34 3.89 -0.69
CA THR A 71 -18.44 4.67 -1.27
C THR A 71 -18.44 4.46 -2.78
N ASN A 72 -19.30 5.15 -3.50
CA ASN A 72 -19.32 5.08 -4.96
C ASN A 72 -18.04 5.58 -5.62
N THR A 73 -17.30 6.46 -4.93
CA THR A 73 -16.14 7.14 -5.51
C THR A 73 -14.88 6.99 -4.69
N LEU A 74 -14.98 6.57 -3.42
CA LEU A 74 -13.85 6.54 -2.50
C LEU A 74 -13.73 5.20 -1.78
N ILE A 75 -12.50 4.82 -1.48
CA ILE A 75 -12.17 3.68 -0.64
C ILE A 75 -11.30 4.16 0.50
N PHE A 76 -11.74 3.90 1.72
CA PHE A 76 -10.99 4.15 2.96
C PHE A 76 -10.39 2.84 3.44
N LEU A 77 -9.08 2.81 3.61
CA LEU A 77 -8.35 1.59 3.89
C LEU A 77 -7.33 1.82 4.99
N ILE A 78 -7.19 0.82 5.85
CA ILE A 78 -6.09 0.77 6.82
C ILE A 78 -5.18 -0.40 6.48
N CYS A 79 -3.91 -0.25 6.81
CA CYS A 79 -2.89 -1.24 6.51
C CYS A 79 -1.88 -1.28 7.64
N HIS A 80 -1.28 -2.43 7.88
CA HIS A 80 -0.11 -2.50 8.74
C HIS A 80 0.88 -3.53 8.21
N LEU A 81 2.14 -3.32 8.56
CA LEU A 81 3.22 -4.25 8.26
C LEU A 81 3.69 -4.90 9.56
N GLN A 82 3.92 -6.20 9.51
CA GLN A 82 4.45 -6.97 10.64
C GLN A 82 5.76 -7.65 10.28
N CYS A 83 6.62 -7.77 11.27
CA CYS A 83 7.83 -8.58 11.20
C CYS A 83 7.95 -9.32 12.54
N LYS A 84 8.12 -10.66 12.50
CA LYS A 84 8.24 -11.49 13.72
C LYS A 84 7.09 -11.24 14.71
N ASN A 85 5.86 -11.17 14.20
CA ASN A 85 4.65 -10.93 15.00
C ASN A 85 4.58 -9.55 15.68
N LYS A 86 5.44 -8.60 15.27
CA LYS A 86 5.41 -7.22 15.77
C LYS A 86 4.98 -6.29 14.66
N ILE A 87 4.16 -5.30 14.99
CA ILE A 87 3.79 -4.26 14.04
C ILE A 87 4.96 -3.30 13.89
N ILE A 88 5.46 -3.14 12.67
CA ILE A 88 6.61 -2.28 12.36
C ILE A 88 6.20 -0.98 11.65
N ALA A 89 5.02 -0.95 11.05
CA ALA A 89 4.48 0.25 10.43
C ALA A 89 2.96 0.15 10.37
N THR A 90 2.30 1.29 10.42
CA THR A 90 0.86 1.40 10.24
C THR A 90 0.57 2.46 9.20
N ALA A 91 -0.54 2.31 8.48
CA ALA A 91 -0.95 3.27 7.47
C ALA A 91 -2.46 3.37 7.39
N SER A 92 -2.93 4.54 7.01
CA SER A 92 -4.31 4.75 6.59
C SER A 92 -4.31 5.56 5.31
N GLY A 93 -5.27 5.32 4.45
CA GLY A 93 -5.30 6.02 3.18
C GLY A 93 -6.69 6.09 2.58
N VAL A 94 -6.79 6.93 1.57
CA VAL A 94 -8.01 7.13 0.80
C VAL A 94 -7.65 7.02 -0.68
N TRP A 95 -8.41 6.22 -1.40
CA TRP A 95 -8.26 6.05 -2.84
C TRP A 95 -9.52 6.50 -3.55
N LYS A 96 -9.36 7.19 -4.65
CA LYS A 96 -10.46 7.58 -5.51
C LYS A 96 -10.64 6.54 -6.61
N ILE A 97 -11.87 6.06 -6.78
CA ILE A 97 -12.23 5.16 -7.86
C ILE A 97 -12.46 5.99 -9.11
N LEU A 98 -11.73 5.68 -10.16
CA LEU A 98 -11.89 6.35 -11.45
C LEU A 98 -12.95 5.63 -12.25
N LYS A 99 -14.02 6.36 -12.61
CA LYS A 99 -15.07 5.83 -13.46
C LYS A 99 -14.84 6.36 -14.87
N ILE A 100 -14.19 5.52 -15.68
CA ILE A 100 -13.90 5.87 -17.06
C ILE A 100 -15.01 5.26 -17.91
N LYS A 101 -15.77 6.12 -18.61
CA LYS A 101 -16.80 5.66 -19.54
C LYS A 101 -16.11 5.08 -20.78
N LEU A 102 -16.70 4.01 -21.35
CA LEU A 102 -16.15 3.37 -22.53
C LEU A 102 -15.98 4.36 -23.69
N SER A 103 -16.87 5.31 -23.83
CA SER A 103 -16.79 6.37 -24.85
C SER A 103 -15.52 7.23 -24.71
N ASN A 104 -14.97 7.36 -23.49
CA ASN A 104 -13.73 8.09 -23.25
C ASN A 104 -12.49 7.28 -23.61
N LEU A 105 -12.65 6.00 -23.83
CA LEU A 105 -11.57 5.08 -24.21
C LEU A 105 -11.57 4.77 -25.71
N GLY A 106 -12.48 5.38 -26.48
CA GLY A 106 -12.53 5.23 -27.91
C GLY A 106 -11.34 5.89 -28.63
N PRO A 107 -11.30 5.85 -29.99
CA PRO A 107 -10.11 6.29 -30.73
C PRO A 107 -9.65 7.71 -30.41
N GLY A 108 -10.48 8.55 -29.89
CA GLY A 108 -10.12 9.93 -29.51
C GLY A 108 -9.95 10.13 -28.02
N GLY A 109 -10.08 9.08 -27.25
CA GLY A 109 -10.11 9.25 -25.80
C GLY A 109 -9.05 8.47 -25.06
#